data_e15d32d4dc4ee89495bdcd592ee456c4
#
_entry.id   e15d32d4dc4ee89495bdcd592ee456c4
#
_cell.length_a   1.000
_cell.length_b   1.000
_cell.length_c   1.000
_cell.angle_alpha   90.00
_cell.angle_beta   90.00
_cell.angle_gamma   90.00
#
_symmetry.space_group_name_H-M   'P 1'
#
loop_
_entity.id
_entity.type
_entity.pdbx_description
1 polymer ?
#
loop_
_entity_poly.entity_id
_entity_poly.type
_entity_poly.pdbx_seq_one_letter_code
_entity_poly.pdbx_strand_id
1 'polypeptide(L)'
;MTATELNADYARIEKAIRYLDTNRAEQPELADVAKYVGLSPAHFQRMFTRWAGISPKRFLQHRTAQVVKRLLRENRSVLDASYEAGLSGSSRLHDLIVNAEAVSPGEYQKAGEGLTVKYGFHPSPFGECLIAITPRGICHLAFVNPVSRHAALARLKHDWPRAALIADQSATRIAIATAFPISSNKKLPPLSLHIKGTNFQLKVWEALLTIPDGGVTTYGDIASSLHLPGASRAVGTAVGSNPVSWLIPCHRVIRSTGELGGYAWGIERKKVMLYREQIEKGSPTQPLRKPDSLPVSPRVSKSGAPHARSA
;
A
#
# COMPACT_ATOMS: atom_id res chain seq x y z
N MET A 1 -3.71 12.25 33.09
CA MET A 1 -3.46 10.79 33.26
C MET A 1 -2.16 10.62 34.01
N THR A 2 -2.18 9.87 35.06
CA THR A 2 -0.99 9.53 35.86
C THR A 2 -0.18 8.41 35.17
N ALA A 3 1.11 8.25 35.51
CA ALA A 3 1.92 7.16 34.98
C ALA A 3 1.33 5.77 35.27
N THR A 4 0.63 5.62 36.38
CA THR A 4 -0.07 4.39 36.79
C THR A 4 -1.26 4.08 35.89
N GLU A 5 -2.04 5.09 35.48
CA GLU A 5 -3.16 4.93 34.55
C GLU A 5 -2.67 4.56 33.14
N LEU A 6 -1.59 5.16 32.68
CA LEU A 6 -0.96 4.82 31.39
C LEU A 6 -0.47 3.37 31.35
N ASN A 7 0.13 2.88 32.43
CA ASN A 7 0.58 1.48 32.54
C ASN A 7 -0.59 0.50 32.57
N ALA A 8 -1.68 0.85 33.25
CA ALA A 8 -2.89 0.01 33.30
C ALA A 8 -3.58 -0.05 31.94
N ASP A 9 -3.66 1.08 31.22
CA ASP A 9 -4.20 1.13 29.87
C ASP A 9 -3.33 0.33 28.87
N TYR A 10 -2.00 0.43 28.99
CA TYR A 10 -1.09 -0.37 28.18
C TYR A 10 -1.28 -1.88 28.39
N ALA A 11 -1.36 -2.34 29.62
CA ALA A 11 -1.59 -3.75 29.94
C ALA A 11 -2.92 -4.27 29.37
N ARG A 12 -3.99 -3.44 29.40
CA ARG A 12 -5.29 -3.77 28.78
C ARG A 12 -5.19 -3.84 27.27
N ILE A 13 -4.47 -2.92 26.64
CA ILE A 13 -4.25 -2.91 25.18
C ILE A 13 -3.45 -4.14 24.74
N GLU A 14 -2.36 -4.46 25.45
CA GLU A 14 -1.57 -5.68 25.18
C GLU A 14 -2.43 -6.94 25.28
N LYS A 15 -3.24 -7.04 26.33
CA LYS A 15 -4.20 -8.15 26.54
C LYS A 15 -5.22 -8.22 25.41
N ALA A 16 -5.75 -7.08 24.95
CA ALA A 16 -6.70 -7.02 23.84
C ALA A 16 -6.08 -7.44 22.50
N ILE A 17 -4.87 -6.97 22.20
CA ILE A 17 -4.15 -7.35 20.97
C ILE A 17 -3.89 -8.87 20.95
N ARG A 18 -3.42 -9.42 22.07
CA ARG A 18 -3.18 -10.85 22.21
C ARG A 18 -4.45 -11.67 22.01
N TYR A 19 -5.57 -11.22 22.59
CA TYR A 19 -6.88 -11.84 22.40
C TYR A 19 -7.33 -11.80 20.93
N LEU A 20 -7.22 -10.63 20.28
CA LEU A 20 -7.55 -10.47 18.87
C LEU A 20 -6.70 -11.35 17.95
N ASP A 21 -5.40 -11.49 18.23
CA ASP A 21 -4.51 -12.34 17.45
C ASP A 21 -4.82 -13.84 17.63
N THR A 22 -5.10 -14.27 18.86
CA THR A 22 -5.41 -15.68 19.18
C THR A 22 -6.77 -16.09 18.62
N ASN A 23 -7.78 -15.24 18.76
CA ASN A 23 -9.16 -15.57 18.34
C ASN A 23 -9.52 -14.95 16.98
N ARG A 24 -8.49 -14.61 16.17
CA ARG A 24 -8.71 -13.94 14.89
C ARG A 24 -9.62 -14.73 13.94
N ALA A 25 -9.49 -16.07 13.91
CA ALA A 25 -10.30 -16.94 13.06
C ALA A 25 -11.80 -16.90 13.43
N GLU A 26 -12.11 -16.59 14.68
CA GLU A 26 -13.47 -16.47 15.19
C GLU A 26 -14.08 -15.09 14.94
N GLN A 27 -13.28 -14.15 14.40
CA GLN A 27 -13.68 -12.77 14.09
C GLN A 27 -14.40 -12.09 15.26
N PRO A 28 -13.80 -12.00 16.48
CA PRO A 28 -14.47 -11.54 17.68
C PRO A 28 -15.04 -10.12 17.52
N GLU A 29 -16.22 -9.91 18.08
CA GLU A 29 -16.85 -8.60 18.08
C GLU A 29 -16.26 -7.66 19.14
N LEU A 30 -16.54 -6.37 19.00
CA LEU A 30 -16.07 -5.35 19.95
C LEU A 30 -16.45 -5.67 21.41
N ALA A 31 -17.66 -6.20 21.58
CA ALA A 31 -18.18 -6.55 22.91
C ALA A 31 -17.39 -7.67 23.58
N ASP A 32 -16.96 -8.68 22.82
CA ASP A 32 -16.19 -9.83 23.32
C ASP A 32 -14.83 -9.38 23.83
N VAL A 33 -14.13 -8.57 23.02
CA VAL A 33 -12.81 -8.03 23.39
C VAL A 33 -12.91 -7.10 24.60
N ALA A 34 -13.92 -6.23 24.63
CA ALA A 34 -14.17 -5.31 25.74
C ALA A 34 -14.42 -6.08 27.05
N LYS A 35 -15.28 -7.10 27.02
CA LYS A 35 -15.55 -8.00 28.14
C LYS A 35 -14.29 -8.70 28.64
N TYR A 36 -13.47 -9.21 27.71
CA TYR A 36 -12.23 -9.89 28.05
C TYR A 36 -11.20 -8.99 28.78
N VAL A 37 -11.15 -7.69 28.44
CA VAL A 37 -10.27 -6.73 29.12
C VAL A 37 -10.92 -6.00 30.30
N GLY A 38 -12.17 -6.34 30.63
CA GLY A 38 -12.91 -5.77 31.77
C GLY A 38 -13.37 -4.34 31.56
N LEU A 39 -13.77 -3.96 30.35
CA LEU A 39 -14.24 -2.63 29.99
C LEU A 39 -15.60 -2.68 29.29
N SER A 40 -16.32 -1.56 29.29
CA SER A 40 -17.47 -1.39 28.41
C SER A 40 -17.00 -1.24 26.93
N PRO A 41 -17.80 -1.68 25.95
CA PRO A 41 -17.43 -1.56 24.53
C PRO A 41 -17.05 -0.14 24.12
N ALA A 42 -17.80 0.86 24.56
CA ALA A 42 -17.54 2.26 24.25
C ALA A 42 -16.24 2.78 24.87
N HIS A 43 -15.91 2.36 26.09
CA HIS A 43 -14.66 2.72 26.76
C HIS A 43 -13.47 2.04 26.08
N PHE A 44 -13.57 0.75 25.83
CA PHE A 44 -12.54 -0.01 25.13
C PHE A 44 -12.25 0.57 23.75
N GLN A 45 -13.28 0.87 22.94
CA GLN A 45 -13.10 1.46 21.62
C GLN A 45 -12.35 2.80 21.67
N ARG A 46 -12.72 3.71 22.60
CA ARG A 46 -12.03 5.00 22.74
C ARG A 46 -10.58 4.83 23.19
N MET A 47 -10.34 3.99 24.19
CA MET A 47 -9.00 3.69 24.70
C MET A 47 -8.12 3.08 23.62
N PHE A 48 -8.60 2.05 22.94
CA PHE A 48 -7.86 1.38 21.86
C PHE A 48 -7.56 2.31 20.69
N THR A 49 -8.57 3.09 20.24
CA THR A 49 -8.39 4.04 19.12
C THR A 49 -7.40 5.14 19.48
N ARG A 50 -7.41 5.64 20.71
CA ARG A 50 -6.43 6.63 21.19
C ARG A 50 -5.02 6.08 21.18
N TRP A 51 -4.85 4.81 21.55
CA TRP A 51 -3.55 4.16 21.62
C TRP A 51 -3.04 3.68 20.25
N ALA A 52 -3.87 2.98 19.49
CA ALA A 52 -3.49 2.34 18.23
C ALA A 52 -3.70 3.25 17.00
N GLY A 53 -4.34 4.42 17.15
CA GLY A 53 -4.69 5.30 16.03
C GLY A 53 -5.82 4.80 15.13
N ILE A 54 -6.25 3.55 15.31
CA ILE A 54 -7.33 2.90 14.54
C ILE A 54 -8.29 2.16 15.47
N SER A 55 -9.53 1.90 15.02
CA SER A 55 -10.50 1.15 15.82
C SER A 55 -10.10 -0.33 15.94
N PRO A 56 -10.54 -1.04 17.02
CA PRO A 56 -10.30 -2.47 17.20
C PRO A 56 -10.74 -3.31 16.00
N LYS A 57 -11.88 -2.98 15.39
CA LYS A 57 -12.39 -3.65 14.18
C LYS A 57 -11.43 -3.48 12.99
N ARG A 58 -10.93 -2.27 12.76
CA ARG A 58 -9.92 -2.02 11.69
C ARG A 58 -8.61 -2.74 11.98
N PHE A 59 -8.19 -2.79 13.23
CA PHE A 59 -7.00 -3.55 13.63
C PHE A 59 -7.16 -5.04 13.30
N LEU A 60 -8.29 -5.66 13.69
CA LEU A 60 -8.60 -7.05 13.36
C LEU A 60 -8.64 -7.29 11.85
N GLN A 61 -9.31 -6.42 11.09
CA GLN A 61 -9.34 -6.49 9.62
C GLN A 61 -7.95 -6.46 9.01
N HIS A 62 -7.07 -5.57 9.48
CA HIS A 62 -5.69 -5.50 9.02
C HIS A 62 -4.91 -6.80 9.32
N ARG A 63 -5.05 -7.35 10.54
CA ARG A 63 -4.41 -8.62 10.92
C ARG A 63 -4.93 -9.80 10.11
N THR A 64 -6.23 -9.85 9.86
CA THR A 64 -6.87 -10.87 9.01
C THR A 64 -6.36 -10.78 7.55
N ALA A 65 -6.29 -9.57 6.99
CA ALA A 65 -5.77 -9.34 5.64
C ALA A 65 -4.30 -9.81 5.49
N GLN A 66 -3.46 -9.60 6.50
CA GLN A 66 -2.07 -10.09 6.49
C GLN A 66 -1.98 -11.62 6.44
N VAL A 67 -2.86 -12.32 7.17
CA VAL A 67 -2.90 -13.79 7.14
C VAL A 67 -3.39 -14.30 5.80
N VAL A 68 -4.47 -13.73 5.27
CA VAL A 68 -4.95 -14.06 3.93
C VAL A 68 -3.86 -13.88 2.89
N LYS A 69 -3.15 -12.75 2.90
CA LYS A 69 -2.03 -12.50 1.99
C LYS A 69 -0.95 -13.57 2.09
N ARG A 70 -0.64 -14.03 3.31
CA ARG A 70 0.31 -15.13 3.51
C ARG A 70 -0.19 -16.43 2.89
N LEU A 71 -1.44 -16.83 3.17
CA LEU A 71 -2.04 -18.06 2.65
C LEU A 71 -2.12 -18.08 1.12
N LEU A 72 -2.47 -16.93 0.51
CA LEU A 72 -2.48 -16.77 -0.95
C LEU A 72 -1.07 -16.88 -1.55
N ARG A 73 -0.03 -16.39 -0.85
CA ARG A 73 1.38 -16.57 -1.27
C ARG A 73 1.83 -18.03 -1.19
N GLU A 74 1.26 -18.81 -0.27
CA GLU A 74 1.47 -20.25 -0.11
C GLU A 74 0.64 -21.08 -1.11
N ASN A 75 0.06 -20.44 -2.14
CA ASN A 75 -0.78 -21.03 -3.19
C ASN A 75 -2.07 -21.71 -2.68
N ARG A 76 -2.57 -21.30 -1.52
CA ARG A 76 -3.91 -21.72 -1.07
C ARG A 76 -4.98 -21.11 -1.98
N SER A 77 -6.07 -21.83 -2.20
CA SER A 77 -7.21 -21.29 -2.95
C SER A 77 -7.81 -20.08 -2.24
N VAL A 78 -8.47 -19.19 -2.98
CA VAL A 78 -9.16 -18.04 -2.41
C VAL A 78 -10.21 -18.46 -1.38
N LEU A 79 -10.85 -19.60 -1.61
CA LEU A 79 -11.87 -20.14 -0.72
C LEU A 79 -11.25 -20.69 0.57
N ASP A 80 -10.19 -21.49 0.48
CA ASP A 80 -9.46 -22.01 1.64
C ASP A 80 -8.85 -20.90 2.48
N ALA A 81 -8.21 -19.92 1.83
CA ALA A 81 -7.66 -18.74 2.50
C ALA A 81 -8.73 -17.93 3.24
N SER A 82 -9.97 -17.89 2.70
CA SER A 82 -11.10 -17.25 3.38
C SER A 82 -11.45 -17.97 4.67
N TYR A 83 -11.64 -19.28 4.61
CA TYR A 83 -12.05 -20.09 5.78
C TYR A 83 -10.94 -20.13 6.84
N GLU A 84 -9.68 -20.34 6.45
CA GLU A 84 -8.54 -20.34 7.37
C GLU A 84 -8.33 -18.98 8.07
N ALA A 85 -8.75 -17.89 7.43
CA ALA A 85 -8.72 -16.56 8.01
C ALA A 85 -9.95 -16.23 8.88
N GLY A 86 -10.92 -17.14 8.99
CA GLY A 86 -12.15 -16.97 9.76
C GLY A 86 -13.21 -16.12 9.05
N LEU A 87 -13.14 -16.02 7.72
CA LEU A 87 -14.14 -15.31 6.93
C LEU A 87 -15.21 -16.29 6.43
N SER A 88 -16.47 -15.83 6.40
CA SER A 88 -17.60 -16.68 6.03
C SER A 88 -17.68 -17.03 4.53
N GLY A 89 -16.67 -16.65 3.73
CA GLY A 89 -16.55 -16.99 2.32
C GLY A 89 -15.72 -16.00 1.52
N SER A 90 -15.54 -16.31 0.24
CA SER A 90 -14.75 -15.53 -0.71
C SER A 90 -15.24 -14.09 -0.91
N SER A 91 -16.54 -13.83 -0.72
CA SER A 91 -17.10 -12.48 -0.78
C SER A 91 -16.58 -11.58 0.34
N ARG A 92 -16.50 -12.10 1.57
CA ARG A 92 -15.94 -11.36 2.72
C ARG A 92 -14.43 -11.14 2.58
N LEU A 93 -13.72 -12.11 2.03
CA LEU A 93 -12.31 -11.94 1.68
C LEU A 93 -12.14 -10.85 0.63
N HIS A 94 -12.99 -10.83 -0.37
CA HIS A 94 -13.03 -9.82 -1.40
C HIS A 94 -13.23 -8.42 -0.79
N ASP A 95 -14.22 -8.24 0.09
CA ASP A 95 -14.46 -6.97 0.79
C ASP A 95 -13.28 -6.56 1.66
N LEU A 96 -12.63 -7.50 2.32
CA LEU A 96 -11.46 -7.25 3.16
C LEU A 96 -10.27 -6.76 2.32
N ILE A 97 -10.00 -7.41 1.18
CA ILE A 97 -8.90 -7.04 0.27
C ILE A 97 -9.22 -5.74 -0.49
N VAL A 98 -10.46 -5.52 -0.89
CA VAL A 98 -10.90 -4.28 -1.57
C VAL A 98 -10.83 -3.07 -0.64
N ASN A 99 -11.10 -3.21 0.65
CA ASN A 99 -10.90 -2.14 1.62
C ASN A 99 -9.41 -1.86 1.92
N ALA A 100 -8.53 -2.81 1.62
CA ALA A 100 -7.10 -2.68 1.82
C ALA A 100 -6.33 -2.34 0.53
N GLU A 101 -6.76 -2.85 -0.62
CA GLU A 101 -6.02 -2.72 -1.91
C GLU A 101 -6.92 -3.06 -3.09
N ALA A 102 -7.09 -2.11 -4.01
CA ALA A 102 -7.31 -2.29 -5.44
C ALA A 102 -8.40 -3.28 -5.93
N VAL A 103 -8.96 -2.90 -7.04
CA VAL A 103 -9.86 -3.56 -7.99
C VAL A 103 -9.91 -5.09 -7.89
N SER A 104 -11.09 -5.65 -7.67
CA SER A 104 -11.33 -7.09 -7.70
C SER A 104 -10.99 -7.71 -9.08
N PRO A 105 -10.70 -9.03 -9.15
CA PRO A 105 -10.53 -9.72 -10.43
C PRO A 105 -11.69 -9.50 -11.40
N GLY A 106 -12.92 -9.46 -10.90
CA GLY A 106 -14.11 -9.19 -11.73
C GLY A 106 -14.19 -7.76 -12.23
N GLU A 107 -13.79 -6.77 -11.43
CA GLU A 107 -13.70 -5.36 -11.87
C GLU A 107 -12.53 -5.15 -12.85
N TYR A 108 -11.44 -5.92 -12.67
CA TYR A 108 -10.35 -5.94 -13.64
C TYR A 108 -10.84 -6.43 -15.01
N GLN A 109 -11.63 -7.49 -15.05
CA GLN A 109 -12.24 -8.01 -16.28
C GLN A 109 -13.27 -7.05 -16.89
N LYS A 110 -14.05 -6.36 -16.06
CA LYS A 110 -15.03 -5.36 -16.50
C LYS A 110 -14.40 -4.05 -16.98
N ALA A 111 -13.09 -3.89 -16.85
CA ALA A 111 -12.31 -2.77 -17.39
C ALA A 111 -12.83 -1.36 -17.05
N GLY A 112 -13.51 -1.24 -15.88
CA GLY A 112 -14.09 0.02 -15.40
C GLY A 112 -15.54 0.26 -15.81
N GLU A 113 -16.24 -0.73 -16.33
CA GLU A 113 -17.66 -0.64 -16.65
C GLU A 113 -18.48 -0.21 -15.42
N GLY A 114 -19.32 0.81 -15.59
CA GLY A 114 -20.12 1.41 -14.52
C GLY A 114 -19.34 2.32 -13.56
N LEU A 115 -18.03 2.52 -13.76
CA LEU A 115 -17.26 3.48 -13.00
C LEU A 115 -17.27 4.87 -13.63
N THR A 116 -17.41 5.90 -12.80
CA THR A 116 -17.14 7.27 -13.18
C THR A 116 -15.75 7.65 -12.66
N VAL A 117 -14.86 8.05 -13.55
CA VAL A 117 -13.52 8.55 -13.25
C VAL A 117 -13.50 10.06 -13.52
N LYS A 118 -13.36 10.85 -12.47
CA LYS A 118 -13.18 12.30 -12.59
C LYS A 118 -11.70 12.62 -12.68
N TYR A 119 -11.32 13.50 -13.60
CA TYR A 119 -9.92 13.87 -13.80
C TYR A 119 -9.73 15.38 -13.94
N GLY A 120 -8.51 15.84 -13.63
CA GLY A 120 -8.12 17.23 -13.82
C GLY A 120 -6.61 17.37 -14.01
N PHE A 121 -6.20 18.45 -14.69
CA PHE A 121 -4.79 18.83 -14.85
C PHE A 121 -4.44 19.88 -13.81
N HIS A 122 -3.41 19.65 -13.03
CA HIS A 122 -3.01 20.52 -11.94
C HIS A 122 -1.51 20.81 -11.96
N PRO A 123 -1.09 22.00 -11.51
CA PRO A 123 0.31 22.23 -11.21
C PRO A 123 0.75 21.36 -10.03
N SER A 124 2.00 20.90 -10.07
CA SER A 124 2.66 20.19 -8.98
C SER A 124 4.09 20.70 -8.81
N PRO A 125 4.79 20.35 -7.73
CA PRO A 125 6.21 20.69 -7.54
C PRO A 125 7.13 20.16 -8.65
N PHE A 126 6.66 19.18 -9.40
CA PHE A 126 7.42 18.50 -10.46
C PHE A 126 6.87 18.80 -11.87
N GLY A 127 6.15 19.89 -12.02
CA GLY A 127 5.49 20.29 -13.26
C GLY A 127 4.01 19.91 -13.28
N GLU A 128 3.36 20.12 -14.41
CA GLU A 128 1.95 19.80 -14.57
C GLU A 128 1.72 18.29 -14.49
N CYS A 129 0.63 17.87 -13.85
CA CYS A 129 0.20 16.49 -13.78
C CYS A 129 -1.29 16.32 -14.03
N LEU A 130 -1.66 15.17 -14.61
CA LEU A 130 -3.01 14.66 -14.66
C LEU A 130 -3.25 13.81 -13.42
N ILE A 131 -4.27 14.15 -12.63
CA ILE A 131 -4.75 13.32 -11.54
C ILE A 131 -6.17 12.88 -11.82
N ALA A 132 -6.47 11.61 -11.53
CA ALA A 132 -7.81 11.06 -11.68
C ALA A 132 -8.24 10.30 -10.43
N ILE A 133 -9.52 10.44 -10.09
CA ILE A 133 -10.15 9.84 -8.92
C ILE A 133 -11.40 9.06 -9.29
N THR A 134 -11.66 8.04 -8.49
CA THR A 134 -12.94 7.33 -8.41
C THR A 134 -13.56 7.58 -7.03
N PRO A 135 -14.78 7.15 -6.74
CA PRO A 135 -15.33 7.17 -5.39
C PRO A 135 -14.49 6.42 -4.35
N ARG A 136 -13.57 5.54 -4.78
CA ARG A 136 -12.70 4.74 -3.91
C ARG A 136 -11.33 5.36 -3.66
N GLY A 137 -10.90 6.34 -4.44
CA GLY A 137 -9.61 6.99 -4.28
C GLY A 137 -8.94 7.39 -5.59
N ILE A 138 -7.67 7.78 -5.50
CA ILE A 138 -6.86 8.17 -6.64
C ILE A 138 -6.55 6.93 -7.48
N CYS A 139 -6.88 6.97 -8.76
CA CYS A 139 -6.67 5.85 -9.69
C CYS A 139 -5.61 6.15 -10.77
N HIS A 140 -5.20 7.41 -10.91
CA HIS A 140 -4.17 7.81 -11.86
C HIS A 140 -3.48 9.09 -11.39
N LEU A 141 -2.16 9.15 -11.52
CA LEU A 141 -1.36 10.35 -11.38
C LEU A 141 -0.16 10.25 -12.32
N ALA A 142 -0.15 11.07 -13.35
CA ALA A 142 0.89 11.10 -14.37
C ALA A 142 1.36 12.52 -14.61
N PHE A 143 2.67 12.73 -14.71
CA PHE A 143 3.21 14.03 -15.08
C PHE A 143 3.10 14.24 -16.57
N VAL A 144 2.78 15.46 -16.94
CA VAL A 144 2.67 15.89 -18.32
C VAL A 144 3.61 17.05 -18.58
N ASN A 145 4.02 17.18 -19.81
CA ASN A 145 4.51 18.46 -20.30
C ASN A 145 3.44 19.04 -21.25
N PRO A 146 3.50 20.34 -21.61
CA PRO A 146 2.43 20.98 -22.40
C PRO A 146 2.04 20.25 -23.69
N VAL A 147 2.99 19.59 -24.33
CA VAL A 147 2.75 18.88 -25.61
C VAL A 147 2.23 17.46 -25.42
N SER A 148 2.09 16.94 -24.22
CA SER A 148 1.72 15.54 -23.94
C SER A 148 0.45 15.36 -23.08
N ARG A 149 -0.39 16.40 -22.90
CA ARG A 149 -1.70 16.27 -22.22
C ARG A 149 -2.58 15.20 -22.87
N HIS A 150 -2.60 15.17 -24.20
CA HIS A 150 -3.35 14.16 -24.96
C HIS A 150 -2.82 12.75 -24.66
N ALA A 151 -1.50 12.55 -24.61
CA ALA A 151 -0.90 11.27 -24.30
C ALA A 151 -1.21 10.81 -22.87
N ALA A 152 -1.20 11.73 -21.89
CA ALA A 152 -1.58 11.41 -20.51
C ALA A 152 -3.05 10.97 -20.41
N LEU A 153 -3.95 11.66 -21.09
CA LEU A 153 -5.37 11.31 -21.14
C LEU A 153 -5.60 9.99 -21.89
N ALA A 154 -4.88 9.74 -22.98
CA ALA A 154 -4.93 8.49 -23.71
C ALA A 154 -4.50 7.30 -22.83
N ARG A 155 -3.48 7.49 -21.99
CA ARG A 155 -3.05 6.48 -21.02
C ARG A 155 -4.13 6.22 -19.96
N LEU A 156 -4.75 7.27 -19.40
CA LEU A 156 -5.87 7.11 -18.47
C LEU A 156 -7.02 6.32 -19.12
N LYS A 157 -7.37 6.65 -20.37
CA LYS A 157 -8.40 5.94 -21.15
C LYS A 157 -8.00 4.48 -21.43
N HIS A 158 -6.73 4.22 -21.69
CA HIS A 158 -6.23 2.86 -21.86
C HIS A 158 -6.35 2.05 -20.57
N ASP A 159 -6.05 2.65 -19.42
CA ASP A 159 -6.14 1.98 -18.13
C ASP A 159 -7.60 1.71 -17.73
N TRP A 160 -8.53 2.58 -18.11
CA TRP A 160 -9.96 2.51 -17.78
C TRP A 160 -10.85 2.60 -19.03
N PRO A 161 -10.77 1.64 -19.98
CA PRO A 161 -11.37 1.78 -21.31
C PRO A 161 -12.90 1.79 -21.32
N ARG A 162 -13.56 1.26 -20.29
CA ARG A 162 -15.02 1.22 -20.15
C ARG A 162 -15.59 2.15 -19.09
N ALA A 163 -14.73 2.96 -18.43
CA ALA A 163 -15.18 3.95 -17.47
C ALA A 163 -15.66 5.23 -18.16
N ALA A 164 -16.64 5.90 -17.56
CA ALA A 164 -17.01 7.25 -17.92
C ALA A 164 -15.95 8.24 -17.41
N LEU A 165 -15.17 8.85 -18.32
CA LEU A 165 -14.16 9.84 -17.99
C LEU A 165 -14.78 11.24 -18.01
N ILE A 166 -14.81 11.94 -16.88
CA ILE A 166 -15.38 13.28 -16.74
C ILE A 166 -14.27 14.25 -16.32
N ALA A 167 -14.08 15.31 -17.09
CA ALA A 167 -13.20 16.41 -16.70
C ALA A 167 -13.84 17.20 -15.54
N ASP A 168 -13.25 17.13 -14.36
CA ASP A 168 -13.74 17.81 -13.16
C ASP A 168 -12.56 18.27 -12.30
N GLN A 169 -12.07 19.48 -12.63
CA GLN A 169 -10.94 20.11 -11.95
C GLN A 169 -11.22 20.36 -10.47
N SER A 170 -12.48 20.67 -10.11
CA SER A 170 -12.85 20.96 -8.74
C SER A 170 -12.87 19.73 -7.86
N ALA A 171 -13.39 18.62 -8.38
CA ALA A 171 -13.43 17.34 -7.66
C ALA A 171 -12.03 16.78 -7.38
N THR A 172 -11.06 17.04 -8.26
CA THR A 172 -9.68 16.55 -8.10
C THR A 172 -8.79 17.45 -7.24
N ARG A 173 -9.28 18.64 -6.83
CA ARG A 173 -8.51 19.63 -6.05
C ARG A 173 -8.03 19.09 -4.70
N ILE A 174 -8.86 18.37 -3.98
CA ILE A 174 -8.47 17.78 -2.69
C ILE A 174 -7.42 16.70 -2.89
N ALA A 175 -7.59 15.85 -3.90
CA ALA A 175 -6.66 14.77 -4.20
C ALA A 175 -5.24 15.30 -4.52
N ILE A 176 -5.13 16.35 -5.32
CA ILE A 176 -3.84 16.95 -5.64
C ILE A 176 -3.19 17.64 -4.43
N ALA A 177 -3.97 18.34 -3.61
CA ALA A 177 -3.46 18.95 -2.38
C ALA A 177 -2.97 17.91 -1.36
N THR A 178 -3.62 16.75 -1.32
CA THR A 178 -3.20 15.63 -0.45
C THR A 178 -1.97 14.91 -1.01
N ALA A 179 -1.86 14.78 -2.34
CA ALA A 179 -0.69 14.17 -2.99
C ALA A 179 0.58 15.02 -2.85
N PHE A 180 0.44 16.35 -2.80
CA PHE A 180 1.54 17.32 -2.70
C PHE A 180 1.24 18.37 -1.61
N PRO A 181 1.36 18.00 -0.33
CA PRO A 181 1.11 18.95 0.76
C PRO A 181 2.12 20.09 0.75
N ILE A 182 1.62 21.32 0.80
CA ILE A 182 2.44 22.55 0.85
C ILE A 182 2.93 22.83 2.28
N SER A 183 2.23 22.30 3.29
CA SER A 183 2.55 22.49 4.71
C SER A 183 2.20 21.23 5.51
N SER A 184 3.10 20.83 6.38
CA SER A 184 2.94 19.68 7.27
C SER A 184 1.83 19.86 8.34
N ASN A 185 1.32 21.08 8.53
CA ASN A 185 0.36 21.42 9.59
C ASN A 185 -1.12 21.24 9.22
N LYS A 186 -1.48 20.94 7.98
CA LYS A 186 -2.87 20.65 7.63
C LYS A 186 -3.15 19.16 7.79
N LYS A 187 -4.12 18.80 8.64
CA LYS A 187 -4.73 17.46 8.66
C LYS A 187 -5.44 17.23 7.32
N LEU A 188 -4.74 16.66 6.37
CA LEU A 188 -5.32 16.19 5.13
C LEU A 188 -5.94 14.79 5.34
N PRO A 189 -7.02 14.46 4.63
CA PRO A 189 -7.58 13.11 4.72
C PRO A 189 -6.56 12.05 4.29
N PRO A 190 -6.63 10.82 4.83
CA PRO A 190 -5.75 9.75 4.39
C PRO A 190 -5.92 9.50 2.89
N LEU A 191 -4.81 9.34 2.19
CA LEU A 191 -4.78 9.02 0.77
C LEU A 191 -5.25 7.59 0.55
N SER A 192 -6.33 7.42 -0.23
CA SER A 192 -6.78 6.12 -0.72
C SER A 192 -6.39 5.99 -2.19
N LEU A 193 -5.82 4.86 -2.57
CA LEU A 193 -5.49 4.53 -3.95
C LEU A 193 -6.46 3.48 -4.48
N HIS A 194 -6.96 3.70 -5.69
CA HIS A 194 -7.78 2.75 -6.43
C HIS A 194 -7.02 2.31 -7.68
N ILE A 195 -6.08 1.39 -7.53
CA ILE A 195 -5.16 0.96 -8.57
C ILE A 195 -5.57 -0.38 -9.19
N LYS A 196 -5.28 -0.56 -10.47
CA LYS A 196 -5.55 -1.74 -11.26
C LYS A 196 -4.24 -2.26 -11.84
N GLY A 197 -3.99 -3.55 -11.68
CA GLY A 197 -2.80 -4.21 -12.18
C GLY A 197 -2.91 -5.73 -12.08
N THR A 198 -1.97 -6.45 -12.69
CA THR A 198 -1.82 -7.88 -12.46
C THR A 198 -1.34 -8.15 -11.03
N ASN A 199 -1.56 -9.35 -10.52
CA ASN A 199 -1.05 -9.74 -9.18
C ASN A 199 0.46 -9.47 -9.02
N PHE A 200 1.23 -9.67 -10.09
CA PHE A 200 2.66 -9.37 -10.07
C PHE A 200 2.94 -7.86 -9.96
N GLN A 201 2.24 -7.04 -10.75
CA GLN A 201 2.37 -5.58 -10.68
C GLN A 201 2.00 -5.05 -9.30
N LEU A 202 0.89 -5.52 -8.73
CA LEU A 202 0.44 -5.12 -7.39
C LEU A 202 1.49 -5.45 -6.33
N LYS A 203 2.08 -6.66 -6.34
CA LYS A 203 3.18 -7.03 -5.44
C LYS A 203 4.41 -6.15 -5.59
N VAL A 204 4.78 -5.79 -6.83
CA VAL A 204 5.88 -4.87 -7.09
C VAL A 204 5.57 -3.49 -6.56
N TRP A 205 4.36 -2.96 -6.79
CA TRP A 205 3.97 -1.64 -6.31
C TRP A 205 3.84 -1.58 -4.79
N GLU A 206 3.40 -2.65 -4.14
CA GLU A 206 3.46 -2.79 -2.67
C GLU A 206 4.92 -2.71 -2.17
N ALA A 207 5.83 -3.42 -2.81
CA ALA A 207 7.25 -3.36 -2.46
C ALA A 207 7.83 -1.94 -2.63
N LEU A 208 7.37 -1.18 -3.64
CA LEU A 208 7.78 0.22 -3.80
C LEU A 208 7.37 1.09 -2.61
N LEU A 209 6.17 0.88 -2.05
CA LEU A 209 5.66 1.64 -0.91
C LEU A 209 6.45 1.40 0.39
N THR A 210 7.27 0.35 0.45
CA THR A 210 8.14 0.09 1.60
C THR A 210 9.47 0.84 1.54
N ILE A 211 9.81 1.44 0.40
CA ILE A 211 11.05 2.21 0.23
C ILE A 211 10.88 3.55 0.94
N PRO A 212 11.69 3.87 1.95
CA PRO A 212 11.55 5.12 2.70
C PRO A 212 11.84 6.34 1.82
N ASP A 213 11.30 7.48 2.20
CA ASP A 213 11.60 8.75 1.54
C ASP A 213 13.10 9.02 1.55
N GLY A 214 13.65 9.47 0.42
CA GLY A 214 15.09 9.69 0.23
C GLY A 214 15.94 8.40 0.14
N GLY A 215 15.33 7.22 0.28
CA GLY A 215 15.96 5.93 0.03
C GLY A 215 15.87 5.53 -1.44
N VAL A 216 16.77 4.65 -1.87
CA VAL A 216 16.74 4.05 -3.21
C VAL A 216 16.93 2.53 -3.10
N THR A 217 16.39 1.80 -4.06
CA THR A 217 16.58 0.35 -4.18
C THR A 217 16.85 -0.03 -5.64
N THR A 218 17.23 -1.26 -5.90
CA THR A 218 17.44 -1.74 -7.28
C THR A 218 16.31 -2.67 -7.72
N TYR A 219 16.14 -2.84 -9.03
CA TYR A 219 15.19 -3.82 -9.58
C TYR A 219 15.48 -5.25 -9.09
N GLY A 220 16.77 -5.56 -8.85
CA GLY A 220 17.23 -6.85 -8.33
C GLY A 220 16.83 -7.05 -6.86
N ASP A 221 16.99 -6.01 -6.03
CA ASP A 221 16.62 -6.07 -4.62
C ASP A 221 15.10 -6.26 -4.45
N ILE A 222 14.29 -5.58 -5.27
CA ILE A 222 12.83 -5.80 -5.31
C ILE A 222 12.53 -7.24 -5.73
N ALA A 223 13.15 -7.74 -6.79
CA ALA A 223 12.94 -9.13 -7.24
C ALA A 223 13.29 -10.13 -6.12
N SER A 224 14.40 -9.90 -5.43
CA SER A 224 14.83 -10.73 -4.29
C SER A 224 13.86 -10.66 -3.12
N SER A 225 13.35 -9.48 -2.77
CA SER A 225 12.36 -9.31 -1.69
C SER A 225 11.03 -10.01 -2.00
N LEU A 226 10.69 -10.16 -3.27
CA LEU A 226 9.53 -10.91 -3.74
C LEU A 226 9.79 -12.42 -3.90
N HIS A 227 10.97 -12.91 -3.50
CA HIS A 227 11.41 -14.30 -3.68
C HIS A 227 11.45 -14.77 -5.15
N LEU A 228 11.73 -13.85 -6.07
CA LEU A 228 11.84 -14.09 -7.51
C LEU A 228 13.21 -13.64 -8.04
N PRO A 229 14.33 -14.26 -7.56
CA PRO A 229 15.66 -13.88 -8.03
C PRO A 229 15.75 -14.08 -9.54
N GLY A 230 16.33 -13.09 -10.24
CA GLY A 230 16.40 -13.08 -11.71
C GLY A 230 15.24 -12.37 -12.42
N ALA A 231 14.15 -12.01 -11.71
CA ALA A 231 12.99 -11.32 -12.30
C ALA A 231 13.18 -9.80 -12.49
N SER A 232 14.39 -9.26 -12.43
CA SER A 232 14.66 -7.81 -12.47
C SER A 232 14.07 -7.11 -13.70
N ARG A 233 14.03 -7.76 -14.87
CA ARG A 233 13.40 -7.20 -16.08
C ARG A 233 11.87 -7.11 -15.93
N ALA A 234 11.25 -8.15 -15.41
CA ALA A 234 9.80 -8.16 -15.16
C ALA A 234 9.43 -7.11 -14.10
N VAL A 235 10.22 -6.98 -13.02
CA VAL A 235 10.09 -5.91 -12.03
C VAL A 235 10.21 -4.54 -12.70
N GLY A 236 11.21 -4.35 -13.58
CA GLY A 236 11.38 -3.10 -14.33
C GLY A 236 10.15 -2.73 -15.17
N THR A 237 9.53 -3.70 -15.84
CA THR A 237 8.27 -3.51 -16.57
C THR A 237 7.13 -3.13 -15.65
N ALA A 238 6.99 -3.80 -14.51
CA ALA A 238 5.96 -3.51 -13.52
C ALA A 238 6.14 -2.11 -12.88
N VAL A 239 7.39 -1.73 -12.56
CA VAL A 239 7.73 -0.38 -12.08
C VAL A 239 7.38 0.68 -13.11
N GLY A 240 7.68 0.44 -14.40
CA GLY A 240 7.37 1.35 -15.51
C GLY A 240 5.87 1.48 -15.82
N SER A 241 5.06 0.49 -15.45
CA SER A 241 3.60 0.50 -15.63
C SER A 241 2.83 1.15 -14.47
N ASN A 242 3.51 1.66 -13.43
CA ASN A 242 2.87 2.33 -12.31
C ASN A 242 1.89 3.43 -12.77
N PRO A 243 0.58 3.33 -12.42
CA PRO A 243 -0.41 4.30 -12.85
C PRO A 243 -0.46 5.55 -11.98
N VAL A 244 0.15 5.52 -10.79
CA VAL A 244 0.08 6.59 -9.79
C VAL A 244 1.48 7.04 -9.39
N SER A 245 2.10 7.83 -10.27
CA SER A 245 3.44 8.36 -10.05
C SER A 245 3.55 9.16 -8.75
N TRP A 246 4.74 9.29 -8.19
CA TRP A 246 5.02 9.97 -6.93
C TRP A 246 4.45 9.23 -5.71
N LEU A 247 3.14 8.98 -5.66
CA LEU A 247 2.47 8.30 -4.54
C LEU A 247 2.91 6.84 -4.39
N ILE A 248 3.15 6.15 -5.53
CA ILE A 248 3.89 4.88 -5.57
C ILE A 248 5.30 5.23 -6.07
N PRO A 249 6.33 5.17 -5.23
CA PRO A 249 7.61 5.84 -5.48
C PRO A 249 8.51 5.06 -6.46
N CYS A 250 8.06 4.88 -7.70
CA CYS A 250 8.84 4.23 -8.76
C CYS A 250 10.12 5.01 -9.14
N HIS A 251 10.20 6.30 -8.78
CA HIS A 251 11.41 7.11 -8.94
C HIS A 251 12.56 6.67 -8.02
N ARG A 252 12.28 5.96 -6.91
CA ARG A 252 13.29 5.44 -5.96
C ARG A 252 13.99 4.16 -6.46
N VAL A 253 13.61 3.61 -7.62
CA VAL A 253 14.23 2.40 -8.16
C VAL A 253 15.32 2.77 -9.16
N ILE A 254 16.54 2.29 -8.92
CA ILE A 254 17.73 2.55 -9.75
C ILE A 254 18.32 1.23 -10.30
N ARG A 255 19.28 1.32 -11.22
CA ARG A 255 20.02 0.15 -11.70
C ARG A 255 21.01 -0.33 -10.62
N SER A 256 21.39 -1.59 -10.71
CA SER A 256 22.45 -2.17 -9.84
C SER A 256 23.82 -1.48 -10.02
N THR A 257 24.05 -0.86 -11.16
CA THR A 257 25.24 -0.04 -11.44
C THR A 257 25.26 1.30 -10.69
N GLY A 258 24.15 1.69 -10.02
CA GLY A 258 23.97 3.00 -9.41
C GLY A 258 23.38 4.05 -10.35
N GLU A 259 23.25 3.75 -11.65
CA GLU A 259 22.60 4.64 -12.61
C GLU A 259 21.09 4.73 -12.35
N LEU A 260 20.49 5.88 -12.63
CA LEU A 260 19.07 6.12 -12.36
C LEU A 260 18.11 5.20 -13.12
N GLY A 261 18.53 4.66 -14.27
CA GLY A 261 17.67 3.91 -15.15
C GLY A 261 16.59 4.77 -15.80
N GLY A 262 15.68 4.15 -16.54
CA GLY A 262 14.58 4.84 -17.21
C GLY A 262 13.53 5.37 -16.22
N TYR A 263 12.75 6.36 -16.67
CA TYR A 263 11.59 6.88 -15.98
C TYR A 263 10.52 7.31 -16.97
N ALA A 264 9.29 6.87 -16.77
CA ALA A 264 8.20 7.09 -17.74
C ALA A 264 7.92 8.56 -18.02
N TRP A 265 8.24 9.44 -17.09
CA TRP A 265 7.99 10.88 -17.16
C TRP A 265 9.28 11.72 -17.28
N GLY A 266 10.37 11.11 -17.75
CA GLY A 266 11.65 11.76 -18.00
C GLY A 266 12.63 11.65 -16.84
N ILE A 267 13.90 11.37 -17.20
CA ILE A 267 14.98 11.12 -16.23
C ILE A 267 15.29 12.35 -15.36
N GLU A 268 15.15 13.56 -15.90
CA GLU A 268 15.41 14.80 -15.16
C GLU A 268 14.39 14.98 -14.03
N ARG A 269 13.12 14.65 -14.28
CA ARG A 269 12.09 14.68 -13.24
C ARG A 269 12.37 13.69 -12.12
N LYS A 270 12.88 12.50 -12.47
CA LYS A 270 13.31 11.51 -11.47
C LYS A 270 14.44 12.06 -10.60
N LYS A 271 15.44 12.72 -11.19
CA LYS A 271 16.51 13.38 -10.44
C LYS A 271 15.98 14.42 -9.46
N VAL A 272 15.11 15.33 -9.94
CA VAL A 272 14.52 16.37 -9.11
C VAL A 272 13.74 15.79 -7.93
N MET A 273 12.97 14.72 -8.14
CA MET A 273 12.23 14.03 -7.07
C MET A 273 13.18 13.47 -6.00
N LEU A 274 14.22 12.75 -6.41
CA LEU A 274 15.20 12.17 -5.49
C LEU A 274 15.97 13.25 -4.71
N TYR A 275 16.42 14.32 -5.37
CA TYR A 275 17.10 15.44 -4.69
C TYR A 275 16.19 16.14 -3.69
N ARG A 276 14.92 16.37 -4.04
CA ARG A 276 13.97 16.98 -3.12
C ARG A 276 13.79 16.15 -1.85
N GLU A 277 13.61 14.86 -1.97
CA GLU A 277 13.47 13.96 -0.83
C GLU A 277 14.71 13.94 0.07
N GLN A 278 15.89 14.08 -0.51
CA GLN A 278 17.16 14.17 0.24
C GLN A 278 17.28 15.50 1.00
N ILE A 279 16.92 16.62 0.38
CA ILE A 279 16.96 17.95 0.99
C ILE A 279 15.95 18.05 2.15
N GLU A 280 14.72 17.56 1.98
CA GLU A 280 13.68 17.58 3.01
C GLU A 280 14.07 16.79 4.27
N LYS A 281 14.99 15.84 4.16
CA LYS A 281 15.55 15.07 5.30
C LYS A 281 16.78 15.72 5.95
N GLY A 282 17.24 16.87 5.48
CA GLY A 282 18.42 17.53 6.03
C GLY A 282 19.73 16.76 5.85
N SER A 283 19.78 15.77 4.96
CA SER A 283 21.00 15.06 4.64
C SER A 283 21.83 15.91 3.67
N PRO A 284 23.11 16.25 3.99
CA PRO A 284 23.99 16.84 3.01
C PRO A 284 24.12 15.88 1.82
N THR A 285 24.24 16.41 0.63
CA THR A 285 24.38 15.74 -0.67
C THR A 285 25.43 14.62 -0.64
N GLN A 286 25.08 13.48 -0.06
CA GLN A 286 25.84 12.25 -0.23
C GLN A 286 25.35 11.53 -1.50
N PRO A 287 26.24 10.90 -2.24
CA PRO A 287 25.84 10.07 -3.38
C PRO A 287 24.80 9.04 -2.92
N LEU A 288 23.79 8.79 -3.76
CA LEU A 288 22.68 7.86 -3.51
C LEU A 288 23.20 6.57 -2.89
N ARG A 289 23.05 6.41 -1.56
CA ARG A 289 23.45 5.18 -0.87
C ARG A 289 22.36 4.13 -1.04
N LYS A 290 22.77 2.91 -1.36
CA LYS A 290 21.91 1.73 -1.20
C LYS A 290 21.54 1.62 0.28
N PRO A 291 20.26 1.41 0.64
CA PRO A 291 19.94 0.96 1.99
C PRO A 291 20.59 -0.41 2.22
N ASP A 292 21.19 -0.59 3.38
CA ASP A 292 21.57 -1.92 3.84
C ASP A 292 20.31 -2.78 3.79
N SER A 293 20.30 -3.81 2.95
CA SER A 293 19.25 -4.79 2.66
C SER A 293 17.85 -4.49 3.24
N LEU A 294 16.84 -4.46 2.37
CA LEU A 294 15.43 -4.45 2.81
C LEU A 294 15.24 -5.51 3.91
N PRO A 295 14.47 -5.23 4.98
CA PRO A 295 14.30 -6.17 6.07
C PRO A 295 13.72 -7.48 5.51
N VAL A 296 14.55 -8.52 5.51
CA VAL A 296 14.16 -9.89 5.17
C VAL A 296 13.26 -10.35 6.30
N SER A 297 12.02 -10.71 6.01
CA SER A 297 11.13 -11.36 6.97
C SER A 297 11.88 -12.52 7.65
N PRO A 298 11.82 -12.67 8.99
CA PRO A 298 12.61 -13.67 9.71
C PRO A 298 12.33 -15.08 9.14
N ARG A 299 13.40 -15.79 8.78
CA ARG A 299 13.33 -17.21 8.43
C ARG A 299 12.75 -17.95 9.63
N VAL A 300 11.60 -18.58 9.46
CA VAL A 300 11.12 -19.60 10.38
C VAL A 300 12.08 -20.79 10.28
N SER A 301 12.88 -20.98 11.31
CA SER A 301 13.74 -22.16 11.46
C SER A 301 12.86 -23.40 11.50
N LYS A 302 13.01 -24.30 10.52
CA LYS A 302 12.46 -25.66 10.60
C LYS A 302 13.21 -26.37 11.73
N SER A 303 12.56 -26.54 12.87
CA SER A 303 13.03 -27.45 13.91
C SER A 303 12.97 -28.86 13.35
N GLY A 304 14.12 -29.54 13.41
CA GLY A 304 14.29 -30.90 12.92
C GLY A 304 13.40 -31.90 13.66
N ALA A 305 12.79 -32.78 12.90
CA ALA A 305 12.16 -33.98 13.41
C ALA A 305 13.25 -34.96 13.92
N PRO A 306 13.07 -35.65 15.07
CA PRO A 306 14.00 -36.64 15.52
C PRO A 306 13.86 -37.95 14.67
N HIS A 307 14.98 -38.39 14.15
CA HIS A 307 15.08 -39.76 13.58
C HIS A 307 14.79 -40.79 14.65
N ALA A 308 13.68 -41.50 14.51
CA ALA A 308 13.47 -42.78 15.19
C ALA A 308 14.37 -43.83 14.53
N ARG A 309 15.35 -44.33 15.25
CA ARG A 309 16.03 -45.60 14.93
C ARG A 309 15.13 -46.74 15.42
N SER A 310 14.71 -47.57 14.53
CA SER A 310 14.18 -48.90 14.83
C SER A 310 15.30 -49.93 14.72
N ALA A 311 15.39 -50.72 15.75
CA ALA A 311 16.15 -51.96 15.80
C ALA A 311 15.52 -53.03 14.90
#